data_f297268df3d0a18540f599de73df88b0
#
_entry.id   f297268df3d0a18540f599de73df88b0
#
_cell.length_a   1.000
_cell.length_b   1.000
_cell.length_c   1.000
_cell.angle_alpha   90.00
_cell.angle_beta   90.00
_cell.angle_gamma   90.00
#
_symmetry.space_group_name_H-M   'P 1'
#
loop_
_entity.id
_entity.type
_entity.pdbx_description
1 polymer ?
#
loop_
_entity_poly.entity_id
_entity_poly.type
_entity_poly.pdbx_seq_one_letter_code
_entity_poly.pdbx_strand_id
1 'polypeptide(L)'
;MTNLPSLTSLTEFRNFMEELPNFDKAAYEQAVDRNSQLTKPPGALGDLENLGIWYASWFGTAKLKLEAPQVVIFAGNHGVTANFDISKFPAEVTEQMVFNFRAGGAAINQLSRVCGAKMDVYALDLDIPTADFTKTSAMTEAELLKSLQIGWNSVDPSSDLFIAGEMGIGNTTSAAAIAAALFGGGGKDWVGRGTGVDDTGLKVKSDVVDAGLVRHKKDLDDPLSVLRVLGGREIAAMVGAIASARAHSIPVLLDGFICSAAAAVLYKMNHCALDHTQAGHVSAEGAHAQMLSKLGKKPLLMLGLRLGEGSGAALAINIVKSAVACLSGMATFSEAIFLHES
;
A
#
# COMPACT_ATOMS: atom_id res chain seq x y z
N MET A 1 -17.11 12.54 -13.03
CA MET A 1 -16.62 11.35 -12.33
C MET A 1 -17.09 10.16 -13.13
N THR A 2 -16.19 9.44 -13.78
CA THR A 2 -16.52 8.20 -14.51
C THR A 2 -16.75 7.11 -13.46
N ASN A 3 -17.97 6.59 -13.39
CA ASN A 3 -18.22 5.36 -12.64
C ASN A 3 -17.38 4.25 -13.30
N LEU A 4 -16.35 3.79 -12.61
CA LEU A 4 -15.61 2.62 -13.08
C LEU A 4 -16.54 1.40 -13.10
N PRO A 5 -16.44 0.52 -14.10
CA PRO A 5 -17.19 -0.72 -14.07
C PRO A 5 -16.78 -1.54 -12.83
N SER A 6 -17.76 -2.19 -12.22
CA SER A 6 -17.45 -3.16 -11.16
C SER A 6 -16.61 -4.29 -11.75
N LEU A 7 -15.56 -4.66 -11.05
CA LEU A 7 -14.70 -5.77 -11.43
C LEU A 7 -15.50 -7.09 -11.36
N THR A 8 -15.74 -7.78 -12.48
CA THR A 8 -16.58 -8.98 -12.50
C THR A 8 -15.79 -10.28 -12.71
N SER A 9 -14.52 -10.17 -13.13
CA SER A 9 -13.66 -11.34 -13.36
C SER A 9 -12.16 -11.00 -13.18
N LEU A 10 -11.34 -12.02 -12.97
CA LEU A 10 -9.87 -11.86 -12.98
C LEU A 10 -9.34 -11.46 -14.36
N THR A 11 -10.05 -11.83 -15.43
CA THR A 11 -9.70 -11.42 -16.80
C THR A 11 -9.85 -9.91 -16.98
N GLU A 12 -10.95 -9.33 -16.49
CA GLU A 12 -11.12 -7.86 -16.50
C GLU A 12 -10.03 -7.14 -15.69
N PHE A 13 -9.66 -7.69 -14.53
CA PHE A 13 -8.57 -7.13 -13.75
C PHE A 13 -7.25 -7.17 -14.51
N ARG A 14 -6.94 -8.27 -15.23
CA ARG A 14 -5.73 -8.37 -16.07
C ARG A 14 -5.76 -7.35 -17.21
N ASN A 15 -6.88 -7.25 -17.92
CA ASN A 15 -7.02 -6.28 -19.01
C ASN A 15 -6.83 -4.85 -18.51
N PHE A 16 -7.40 -4.51 -17.34
CA PHE A 16 -7.16 -3.21 -16.72
C PHE A 16 -5.67 -2.98 -16.42
N MET A 17 -4.96 -3.99 -15.94
CA MET A 17 -3.53 -3.89 -15.65
C MET A 17 -2.66 -3.74 -16.92
N GLU A 18 -3.14 -4.14 -18.08
CA GLU A 18 -2.47 -3.92 -19.37
C GLU A 18 -2.66 -2.47 -19.89
N GLU A 19 -3.81 -1.84 -19.60
CA GLU A 19 -4.22 -0.52 -20.11
C GLU A 19 -4.36 0.52 -18.98
N LEU A 20 -3.31 0.68 -18.17
CA LEU A 20 -3.33 1.58 -17.02
C LEU A 20 -3.42 3.06 -17.44
N PRO A 21 -4.23 3.89 -16.76
CA PRO A 21 -4.21 5.34 -16.96
C PRO A 21 -2.82 5.91 -16.64
N ASN A 22 -2.37 6.85 -17.45
CA ASN A 22 -1.14 7.60 -17.21
C ASN A 22 -1.42 8.86 -16.38
N PHE A 23 -0.36 9.43 -15.81
CA PHE A 23 -0.44 10.73 -15.15
C PHE A 23 -0.78 11.84 -16.17
N ASP A 24 -1.33 12.94 -15.68
CA ASP A 24 -1.61 14.13 -16.49
C ASP A 24 -0.30 14.87 -16.82
N LYS A 25 0.12 14.75 -18.09
CA LYS A 25 1.36 15.36 -18.57
C LYS A 25 1.32 16.90 -18.54
N ALA A 26 0.15 17.49 -18.81
CA ALA A 26 0.02 18.95 -18.80
C ALA A 26 0.13 19.48 -17.35
N ALA A 27 -0.51 18.82 -16.39
CA ALA A 27 -0.38 19.16 -14.97
C ALA A 27 1.07 18.97 -14.46
N TYR A 28 1.76 17.92 -14.91
CA TYR A 28 3.18 17.71 -14.62
C TYR A 28 4.04 18.87 -15.13
N GLU A 29 3.91 19.24 -16.42
CA GLU A 29 4.68 20.31 -17.04
C GLU A 29 4.41 21.67 -16.36
N GLN A 30 3.17 21.98 -16.03
CA GLN A 30 2.79 23.17 -15.28
C GLN A 30 3.38 23.20 -13.86
N ALA A 31 3.41 22.05 -13.17
CA ALA A 31 3.99 21.95 -11.84
C ALA A 31 5.51 22.13 -11.86
N VAL A 32 6.20 21.57 -12.85
CA VAL A 32 7.63 21.75 -13.07
C VAL A 32 7.96 23.21 -13.35
N ASP A 33 7.22 23.85 -14.26
CA ASP A 33 7.41 25.25 -14.59
C ASP A 33 7.22 26.14 -13.36
N ARG A 34 6.08 25.99 -12.64
CA ARG A 34 5.82 26.72 -11.42
C ARG A 34 6.92 26.52 -10.37
N ASN A 35 7.34 25.25 -10.13
CA ASN A 35 8.40 24.96 -9.16
C ASN A 35 9.72 25.68 -9.48
N SER A 36 10.03 25.86 -10.77
CA SER A 36 11.25 26.54 -11.21
C SER A 36 11.21 28.06 -10.94
N GLN A 37 10.02 28.63 -10.82
CA GLN A 37 9.78 30.07 -10.64
C GLN A 37 9.58 30.48 -9.17
N LEU A 38 9.46 29.52 -8.23
CA LEU A 38 9.25 29.81 -6.82
C LEU A 38 10.42 30.55 -6.18
N THR A 39 10.15 31.40 -5.18
CA THR A 39 11.14 32.23 -4.46
C THR A 39 12.08 31.38 -3.59
N LYS A 40 12.87 30.55 -4.23
CA LYS A 40 13.88 29.66 -3.62
C LYS A 40 15.02 29.38 -4.60
N PRO A 41 16.22 29.02 -4.13
CA PRO A 41 17.24 28.45 -4.98
C PRO A 41 16.75 27.12 -5.62
N PRO A 42 17.14 26.80 -6.86
CA PRO A 42 16.82 25.53 -7.48
C PRO A 42 17.21 24.34 -6.59
N GLY A 43 16.29 23.40 -6.37
CA GLY A 43 16.52 22.20 -5.56
C GLY A 43 16.57 22.40 -4.04
N ALA A 44 16.35 23.63 -3.55
CA ALA A 44 16.52 23.97 -2.12
C ALA A 44 15.54 23.25 -1.18
N LEU A 45 14.37 22.81 -1.67
CA LEU A 45 13.41 22.00 -0.89
C LEU A 45 13.62 20.49 -1.06
N GLY A 46 14.63 20.07 -1.84
CA GLY A 46 15.00 18.66 -1.99
C GLY A 46 13.83 17.81 -2.51
N ASP A 47 13.60 16.66 -1.86
CA ASP A 47 12.56 15.70 -2.28
C ASP A 47 11.13 16.26 -2.21
N LEU A 48 10.86 17.32 -1.44
CA LEU A 48 9.53 17.96 -1.41
C LEU A 48 9.14 18.55 -2.77
N GLU A 49 10.10 19.01 -3.57
CA GLU A 49 9.83 19.54 -4.91
C GLU A 49 9.28 18.44 -5.82
N ASN A 50 10.00 17.30 -5.86
CA ASN A 50 9.60 16.15 -6.66
C ASN A 50 8.27 15.56 -6.18
N LEU A 51 8.03 15.55 -4.87
CA LEU A 51 6.80 15.05 -4.26
C LEU A 51 5.58 15.93 -4.63
N GLY A 52 5.75 17.25 -4.62
CA GLY A 52 4.71 18.18 -5.06
C GLY A 52 4.37 18.03 -6.55
N ILE A 53 5.39 17.91 -7.41
CA ILE A 53 5.24 17.70 -8.85
C ILE A 53 4.56 16.35 -9.14
N TRP A 54 5.00 15.27 -8.47
CA TRP A 54 4.35 13.97 -8.57
C TRP A 54 2.88 14.03 -8.17
N TYR A 55 2.55 14.66 -7.05
CA TYR A 55 1.17 14.80 -6.61
C TYR A 55 0.34 15.58 -7.64
N ALA A 56 0.86 16.69 -8.17
CA ALA A 56 0.19 17.48 -9.20
C ALA A 56 -0.14 16.66 -10.44
N SER A 57 0.79 15.83 -10.89
CA SER A 57 0.64 15.01 -12.09
C SER A 57 -0.49 13.97 -11.99
N TRP A 58 -0.78 13.48 -10.79
CA TRP A 58 -1.87 12.54 -10.53
C TRP A 58 -3.18 13.24 -10.17
N PHE A 59 -3.10 14.40 -9.51
CA PHE A 59 -4.27 15.19 -9.17
C PHE A 59 -4.87 15.94 -10.37
N GLY A 60 -4.09 16.10 -11.45
CA GLY A 60 -4.56 16.67 -12.71
C GLY A 60 -4.66 18.20 -12.72
N THR A 61 -4.00 18.91 -11.82
CA THR A 61 -3.93 20.39 -11.80
C THR A 61 -2.73 20.88 -11.02
N ALA A 62 -2.20 22.05 -11.37
CA ALA A 62 -1.17 22.74 -10.61
C ALA A 62 -1.73 23.54 -9.41
N LYS A 63 -3.05 23.77 -9.33
CA LYS A 63 -3.73 24.35 -8.16
C LYS A 63 -4.08 23.25 -7.18
N LEU A 64 -3.10 22.85 -6.38
CA LEU A 64 -3.16 21.68 -5.55
C LEU A 64 -3.89 21.93 -4.23
N LYS A 65 -4.63 20.91 -3.81
CA LYS A 65 -5.18 20.78 -2.46
C LYS A 65 -4.98 19.33 -2.01
N LEU A 66 -4.85 19.11 -0.72
CA LEU A 66 -4.89 17.79 -0.09
C LEU A 66 -5.74 17.94 1.18
N GLU A 67 -7.05 17.75 1.01
CA GLU A 67 -8.08 18.01 2.03
C GLU A 67 -8.90 16.76 2.38
N ALA A 68 -8.94 15.77 1.50
CA ALA A 68 -9.76 14.55 1.61
C ALA A 68 -8.94 13.25 1.52
N PRO A 69 -7.88 13.05 2.31
CA PRO A 69 -7.17 11.79 2.31
C PRO A 69 -8.04 10.67 2.89
N GLN A 70 -7.95 9.47 2.30
CA GLN A 70 -8.65 8.27 2.75
C GLN A 70 -7.66 7.20 3.23
N VAL A 71 -7.95 6.61 4.38
CA VAL A 71 -7.28 5.42 4.93
C VAL A 71 -8.29 4.29 4.99
N VAL A 72 -7.98 3.15 4.40
CA VAL A 72 -8.83 1.95 4.46
C VAL A 72 -8.04 0.81 5.08
N ILE A 73 -8.57 0.23 6.16
CA ILE A 73 -7.99 -0.94 6.82
C ILE A 73 -8.73 -2.19 6.36
N PHE A 74 -7.99 -3.13 5.81
CA PHE A 74 -8.51 -4.45 5.47
C PHE A 74 -8.04 -5.46 6.51
N ALA A 75 -8.97 -6.26 7.07
CA ALA A 75 -8.67 -7.26 8.08
C ALA A 75 -9.01 -8.66 7.58
N GLY A 76 -8.07 -9.62 7.72
CA GLY A 76 -8.23 -10.99 7.29
C GLY A 76 -7.45 -11.97 8.14
N ASN A 77 -7.93 -13.21 8.27
CA ASN A 77 -7.29 -14.29 9.02
C ASN A 77 -6.64 -15.32 8.08
N HIS A 78 -5.49 -15.87 8.53
CA HIS A 78 -4.67 -16.79 7.77
C HIS A 78 -4.69 -18.20 8.39
N GLY A 79 -5.13 -19.20 7.62
CA GLY A 79 -5.23 -20.59 8.09
C GLY A 79 -3.88 -21.25 8.39
N VAL A 80 -2.79 -20.73 7.87
CA VAL A 80 -1.44 -21.22 8.18
C VAL A 80 -1.10 -21.05 9.67
N THR A 81 -1.72 -20.11 10.39
CA THR A 81 -1.52 -19.91 11.84
C THR A 81 -2.07 -21.06 12.69
N ALA A 82 -3.02 -21.83 12.18
CA ALA A 82 -3.59 -22.94 12.91
C ALA A 82 -2.64 -24.15 13.08
N ASN A 83 -1.59 -24.22 12.25
CA ASN A 83 -0.66 -25.34 12.22
C ASN A 83 0.78 -24.99 12.60
N PHE A 84 1.09 -23.69 12.72
CA PHE A 84 2.48 -23.22 12.94
C PHE A 84 2.52 -22.01 13.88
N ASP A 85 3.49 -22.01 14.80
CA ASP A 85 3.74 -20.91 15.75
C ASP A 85 4.48 -19.73 15.07
N ILE A 86 3.79 -19.07 14.13
CA ILE A 86 4.33 -17.95 13.33
C ILE A 86 3.95 -16.57 13.87
N SER A 87 3.18 -16.52 14.95
CA SER A 87 2.78 -15.29 15.64
C SER A 87 2.70 -15.51 17.15
N LYS A 88 3.00 -14.47 17.93
CA LYS A 88 2.81 -14.47 19.38
C LYS A 88 1.34 -14.29 19.81
N PHE A 89 0.50 -13.82 18.91
CA PHE A 89 -0.91 -13.59 19.16
C PHE A 89 -1.77 -14.60 18.40
N PRO A 90 -2.87 -15.06 18.99
CA PRO A 90 -3.83 -15.92 18.34
C PRO A 90 -4.68 -15.15 17.31
N ALA A 91 -5.34 -15.85 16.38
CA ALA A 91 -6.07 -15.27 15.25
C ALA A 91 -7.22 -14.33 15.68
N GLU A 92 -7.80 -14.57 16.86
CA GLU A 92 -8.90 -13.78 17.44
C GLU A 92 -8.50 -12.31 17.69
N VAL A 93 -7.21 -12.03 17.83
CA VAL A 93 -6.72 -10.66 17.97
C VAL A 93 -7.03 -9.82 16.73
N THR A 94 -7.15 -10.42 15.54
CA THR A 94 -7.58 -9.71 14.33
C THR A 94 -8.96 -9.07 14.52
N GLU A 95 -9.94 -9.83 15.04
CA GLU A 95 -11.29 -9.31 15.30
C GLU A 95 -11.29 -8.25 16.41
N GLN A 96 -10.54 -8.49 17.50
CA GLN A 96 -10.39 -7.52 18.59
C GLN A 96 -9.81 -6.19 18.07
N MET A 97 -8.87 -6.23 17.15
CA MET A 97 -8.33 -5.02 16.52
C MET A 97 -9.35 -4.33 15.62
N VAL A 98 -10.18 -5.06 14.89
CA VAL A 98 -11.31 -4.47 14.13
C VAL A 98 -12.25 -3.69 15.05
N PHE A 99 -12.61 -4.25 16.22
CA PHE A 99 -13.38 -3.52 17.22
C PHE A 99 -12.65 -2.27 17.72
N ASN A 100 -11.35 -2.37 18.00
CA ASN A 100 -10.53 -1.24 18.44
C ASN A 100 -10.45 -0.13 17.37
N PHE A 101 -10.29 -0.46 16.09
CA PHE A 101 -10.33 0.51 14.98
C PHE A 101 -11.68 1.23 14.93
N ARG A 102 -12.79 0.49 15.02
CA ARG A 102 -14.14 1.06 15.00
C ARG A 102 -14.43 1.93 16.22
N ALA A 103 -13.87 1.58 17.37
CA ALA A 103 -13.98 2.35 18.61
C ALA A 103 -13.05 3.59 18.63
N GLY A 104 -12.14 3.72 17.69
CA GLY A 104 -11.21 4.85 17.60
C GLY A 104 -10.02 4.78 18.55
N GLY A 105 -9.67 3.58 19.05
CA GLY A 105 -8.62 3.37 20.05
C GLY A 105 -7.23 3.07 19.51
N ALA A 106 -7.09 2.73 18.23
CA ALA A 106 -5.81 2.35 17.65
C ALA A 106 -4.93 3.56 17.29
N ALA A 107 -3.64 3.31 17.04
CA ALA A 107 -2.70 4.33 16.61
C ALA A 107 -3.14 4.99 15.30
N ILE A 108 -3.59 4.21 14.32
CA ILE A 108 -4.04 4.72 13.02
C ILE A 108 -5.23 5.68 13.16
N ASN A 109 -6.13 5.46 14.13
CA ASN A 109 -7.24 6.39 14.38
C ASN A 109 -6.73 7.78 14.81
N GLN A 110 -5.69 7.82 15.67
CA GLN A 110 -5.10 9.09 16.12
C GLN A 110 -4.37 9.78 14.96
N LEU A 111 -3.59 9.02 14.19
CA LEU A 111 -2.84 9.54 13.06
C LEU A 111 -3.77 10.07 11.96
N SER A 112 -4.86 9.34 11.65
CA SER A 112 -5.88 9.78 10.70
C SER A 112 -6.55 11.09 11.13
N ARG A 113 -6.87 11.25 12.42
CA ARG A 113 -7.41 12.51 12.95
C ARG A 113 -6.45 13.69 12.79
N VAL A 114 -5.16 13.47 13.10
CA VAL A 114 -4.13 14.52 13.00
C VAL A 114 -3.95 14.98 11.56
N CYS A 115 -3.99 14.08 10.59
CA CYS A 115 -3.84 14.43 9.17
C CYS A 115 -5.18 14.71 8.47
N GLY A 116 -6.33 14.63 9.17
CA GLY A 116 -7.66 14.89 8.59
C GLY A 116 -8.11 13.84 7.59
N ALA A 117 -7.65 12.58 7.74
CA ALA A 117 -8.04 11.50 6.86
C ALA A 117 -9.35 10.85 7.30
N LYS A 118 -10.24 10.55 6.35
CA LYS A 118 -11.36 9.64 6.53
C LYS A 118 -10.80 8.23 6.72
N MET A 119 -11.36 7.45 7.64
CA MET A 119 -10.93 6.09 7.91
C MET A 119 -12.12 5.12 7.83
N ASP A 120 -11.94 4.05 7.04
CA ASP A 120 -12.88 2.95 6.89
C ASP A 120 -12.22 1.60 7.25
N VAL A 121 -13.00 0.61 7.73
CA VAL A 121 -12.50 -0.71 8.16
C VAL A 121 -13.36 -1.81 7.56
N TYR A 122 -12.73 -2.70 6.79
CA TYR A 122 -13.34 -3.87 6.16
C TYR A 122 -12.83 -5.16 6.79
N ALA A 123 -13.71 -5.88 7.47
CA ALA A 123 -13.45 -7.23 7.98
C ALA A 123 -13.84 -8.26 6.90
N LEU A 124 -12.89 -9.09 6.49
CA LEU A 124 -13.02 -9.99 5.34
C LEU A 124 -13.20 -11.43 5.83
N ASP A 125 -14.43 -11.83 6.12
CA ASP A 125 -14.84 -13.19 6.53
C ASP A 125 -13.91 -13.75 7.64
N LEU A 126 -13.76 -13.01 8.77
CA LEU A 126 -12.78 -13.33 9.83
C LEU A 126 -13.04 -14.72 10.49
N ASP A 127 -14.29 -15.18 10.51
CA ASP A 127 -14.67 -16.51 11.04
C ASP A 127 -14.19 -17.66 10.14
N ILE A 128 -13.81 -17.35 8.89
CA ILE A 128 -13.37 -18.32 7.88
C ILE A 128 -11.96 -17.92 7.41
N PRO A 129 -10.89 -18.31 8.12
CA PRO A 129 -9.51 -18.03 7.68
C PRO A 129 -9.26 -18.57 6.26
N THR A 130 -8.25 -18.03 5.56
CA THR A 130 -7.76 -18.67 4.33
C THR A 130 -7.30 -20.10 4.62
N ALA A 131 -7.18 -20.93 3.60
CA ALA A 131 -6.59 -22.26 3.81
C ALA A 131 -5.09 -22.17 4.13
N ASP A 132 -4.52 -23.22 4.72
CA ASP A 132 -3.09 -23.36 4.96
C ASP A 132 -2.35 -23.57 3.63
N PHE A 133 -1.63 -22.56 3.19
CA PHE A 133 -0.94 -22.54 1.91
C PHE A 133 0.21 -23.57 1.81
N THR A 134 0.63 -24.18 2.91
CA THR A 134 1.59 -25.29 2.87
C THR A 134 0.94 -26.59 2.38
N LYS A 135 -0.40 -26.67 2.42
CA LYS A 135 -1.19 -27.87 2.07
C LYS A 135 -2.00 -27.68 0.78
N THR A 136 -2.62 -26.53 0.62
CA THR A 136 -3.46 -26.20 -0.53
C THR A 136 -3.36 -24.68 -0.83
N SER A 137 -4.01 -24.21 -1.91
CA SER A 137 -4.08 -22.76 -2.19
C SER A 137 -4.73 -22.01 -1.04
N ALA A 138 -4.17 -20.87 -0.65
CA ALA A 138 -4.71 -20.03 0.43
C ALA A 138 -6.17 -19.61 0.15
N MET A 139 -6.47 -19.29 -1.10
CA MET A 139 -7.80 -18.88 -1.57
C MET A 139 -8.21 -19.64 -2.81
N THR A 140 -9.50 -19.82 -2.99
CA THR A 140 -10.12 -20.15 -4.28
C THR A 140 -10.06 -18.94 -5.21
N GLU A 141 -10.32 -19.13 -6.51
CA GLU A 141 -10.42 -18.03 -7.47
C GLU A 141 -11.59 -17.08 -7.13
N ALA A 142 -12.70 -17.62 -6.66
CA ALA A 142 -13.86 -16.84 -6.23
C ALA A 142 -13.56 -15.97 -5.00
N GLU A 143 -12.82 -16.49 -4.01
CA GLU A 143 -12.40 -15.72 -2.84
C GLU A 143 -11.40 -14.62 -3.21
N LEU A 144 -10.45 -14.91 -4.09
CA LEU A 144 -9.52 -13.90 -4.62
C LEU A 144 -10.30 -12.78 -5.31
N LEU A 145 -11.20 -13.12 -6.24
CA LEU A 145 -12.00 -12.14 -6.98
C LEU A 145 -12.85 -11.29 -6.03
N LYS A 146 -13.55 -11.93 -5.06
CA LYS A 146 -14.35 -11.22 -4.05
C LYS A 146 -13.49 -10.23 -3.25
N SER A 147 -12.30 -10.64 -2.85
CA SER A 147 -11.39 -9.78 -2.07
C SER A 147 -10.87 -8.61 -2.90
N LEU A 148 -10.47 -8.84 -4.15
CA LEU A 148 -10.10 -7.77 -5.09
C LEU A 148 -11.26 -6.78 -5.30
N GLN A 149 -12.50 -7.27 -5.45
CA GLN A 149 -13.70 -6.44 -5.62
C GLN A 149 -13.98 -5.57 -4.38
N ILE A 150 -13.84 -6.13 -3.18
CA ILE A 150 -14.01 -5.36 -1.93
C ILE A 150 -13.01 -4.22 -1.88
N GLY A 151 -11.73 -4.50 -2.17
CA GLY A 151 -10.70 -3.48 -2.24
C GLY A 151 -10.99 -2.43 -3.32
N TRP A 152 -11.33 -2.87 -4.54
CA TRP A 152 -11.65 -1.99 -5.65
C TRP A 152 -12.79 -1.01 -5.32
N ASN A 153 -13.85 -1.51 -4.69
CA ASN A 153 -15.04 -0.73 -4.35
C ASN A 153 -14.87 0.13 -3.08
N SER A 154 -13.80 -0.06 -2.32
CA SER A 154 -13.55 0.69 -1.08
C SER A 154 -12.98 2.09 -1.30
N VAL A 155 -12.42 2.35 -2.48
CA VAL A 155 -11.81 3.64 -2.80
C VAL A 155 -12.91 4.66 -3.10
N ASP A 156 -12.93 5.73 -2.33
CA ASP A 156 -13.82 6.87 -2.57
C ASP A 156 -13.25 7.73 -3.71
N PRO A 157 -13.96 7.84 -4.87
CA PRO A 157 -13.47 8.63 -6.01
C PRO A 157 -13.28 10.11 -5.73
N SER A 158 -13.81 10.61 -4.61
CA SER A 158 -13.63 12.00 -4.17
C SER A 158 -12.39 12.21 -3.31
N SER A 159 -11.69 11.13 -2.93
CA SER A 159 -10.45 11.20 -2.17
C SER A 159 -9.31 11.79 -3.03
N ASP A 160 -8.45 12.55 -2.39
CA ASP A 160 -7.30 13.21 -3.01
C ASP A 160 -5.96 12.53 -2.67
N LEU A 161 -5.97 11.57 -1.75
CA LEU A 161 -4.85 10.68 -1.42
C LEU A 161 -5.41 9.41 -0.79
N PHE A 162 -4.83 8.25 -1.11
CA PHE A 162 -5.29 6.97 -0.60
C PHE A 162 -4.17 6.20 0.14
N ILE A 163 -4.57 5.49 1.20
CA ILE A 163 -3.71 4.57 1.96
C ILE A 163 -4.46 3.28 2.20
N ALA A 164 -3.86 2.15 1.84
CA ALA A 164 -4.30 0.82 2.24
C ALA A 164 -3.51 0.36 3.46
N GLY A 165 -4.20 0.19 4.59
CA GLY A 165 -3.68 -0.44 5.78
C GLY A 165 -4.22 -1.87 5.92
N GLU A 166 -3.66 -2.64 6.83
CA GLU A 166 -4.00 -4.03 7.01
C GLU A 166 -4.03 -4.44 8.49
N MET A 167 -4.76 -5.52 8.76
CA MET A 167 -4.71 -6.26 10.02
C MET A 167 -4.92 -7.74 9.75
N GLY A 168 -3.96 -8.58 10.18
CA GLY A 168 -4.10 -10.02 10.02
C GLY A 168 -3.02 -10.79 10.75
N ILE A 169 -3.42 -11.59 11.75
CA ILE A 169 -2.45 -12.42 12.46
C ILE A 169 -1.87 -13.46 11.50
N GLY A 170 -0.53 -13.46 11.36
CA GLY A 170 0.20 -14.35 10.45
C GLY A 170 0.45 -13.79 9.04
N ASN A 171 -0.13 -12.65 8.67
CA ASN A 171 -0.03 -12.06 7.34
C ASN A 171 1.40 -11.70 6.89
N THR A 172 2.32 -11.39 7.81
CA THR A 172 3.74 -11.17 7.48
C THR A 172 4.41 -12.41 6.87
N THR A 173 3.92 -13.62 7.21
CA THR A 173 4.41 -14.88 6.60
C THR A 173 3.89 -15.05 5.18
N SER A 174 2.60 -14.77 4.93
CA SER A 174 2.02 -14.73 3.59
C SER A 174 2.68 -13.66 2.71
N ALA A 175 2.92 -12.46 3.25
CA ALA A 175 3.64 -11.39 2.54
C ALA A 175 5.08 -11.80 2.19
N ALA A 176 5.79 -12.51 3.09
CA ALA A 176 7.12 -13.04 2.81
C ALA A 176 7.09 -14.13 1.71
N ALA A 177 6.06 -14.99 1.70
CA ALA A 177 5.88 -16.00 0.66
C ALA A 177 5.61 -15.36 -0.71
N ILE A 178 4.75 -14.33 -0.77
CA ILE A 178 4.53 -13.54 -1.99
C ILE A 178 5.83 -12.90 -2.47
N ALA A 179 6.59 -12.27 -1.56
CA ALA A 179 7.86 -11.62 -1.90
C ALA A 179 8.88 -12.61 -2.47
N ALA A 180 9.04 -13.78 -1.84
CA ALA A 180 9.95 -14.82 -2.29
C ALA A 180 9.53 -15.38 -3.67
N ALA A 181 8.23 -15.60 -3.89
CA ALA A 181 7.70 -16.05 -5.17
C ALA A 181 7.95 -15.04 -6.30
N LEU A 182 7.74 -13.74 -6.04
CA LEU A 182 7.83 -12.69 -7.05
C LEU A 182 9.26 -12.22 -7.35
N PHE A 183 10.15 -12.24 -6.35
CA PHE A 183 11.51 -11.69 -6.48
C PHE A 183 12.63 -12.70 -6.30
N GLY A 184 12.28 -13.97 -6.01
CA GLY A 184 13.25 -15.04 -5.76
C GLY A 184 13.77 -15.04 -4.32
N GLY A 185 14.66 -15.97 -4.04
CA GLY A 185 15.12 -16.27 -2.69
C GLY A 185 14.22 -17.29 -2.00
N GLY A 186 14.38 -17.42 -0.68
CA GLY A 186 13.59 -18.31 0.16
C GLY A 186 13.08 -17.59 1.41
N GLY A 187 12.46 -18.35 2.30
CA GLY A 187 11.88 -17.80 3.53
C GLY A 187 12.84 -16.95 4.34
N LYS A 188 14.08 -17.41 4.52
CA LYS A 188 15.14 -16.70 5.27
C LYS A 188 15.44 -15.28 4.76
N ASP A 189 15.21 -15.02 3.47
CA ASP A 189 15.53 -13.74 2.84
C ASP A 189 14.40 -12.70 3.04
N TRP A 190 13.17 -13.17 3.36
CA TRP A 190 11.98 -12.34 3.38
C TRP A 190 11.20 -12.32 4.70
N VAL A 191 11.41 -13.30 5.60
CA VAL A 191 10.71 -13.30 6.88
C VAL A 191 11.30 -12.29 7.86
N GLY A 192 10.43 -11.74 8.69
CA GLY A 192 10.77 -10.88 9.81
C GLY A 192 10.06 -11.33 11.08
N ARG A 193 10.32 -10.63 12.20
CA ARG A 193 9.79 -11.00 13.51
C ARG A 193 8.27 -10.75 13.67
N GLY A 194 7.69 -9.94 12.80
CA GLY A 194 6.26 -9.61 12.83
C GLY A 194 5.81 -9.16 14.21
N THR A 195 4.92 -9.92 14.85
CA THR A 195 4.44 -9.67 16.23
C THR A 195 5.50 -9.86 17.31
N GLY A 196 6.75 -10.15 16.94
CA GLY A 196 7.89 -10.25 17.86
C GLY A 196 8.26 -11.70 18.23
N VAL A 197 8.12 -12.66 17.30
CA VAL A 197 8.60 -14.03 17.51
C VAL A 197 10.10 -14.07 17.75
N ASP A 198 10.56 -15.07 18.51
CA ASP A 198 11.97 -15.35 18.76
C ASP A 198 12.66 -16.00 17.54
N ASP A 199 13.92 -16.41 17.70
CA ASP A 199 14.68 -17.03 16.61
C ASP A 199 14.09 -18.39 16.18
N THR A 200 13.47 -19.12 17.09
CA THR A 200 12.76 -20.37 16.78
C THR A 200 11.54 -20.10 15.91
N GLY A 201 10.70 -19.12 16.29
CA GLY A 201 9.55 -18.70 15.51
C GLY A 201 9.94 -18.10 14.14
N LEU A 202 11.07 -17.36 14.08
CA LEU A 202 11.59 -16.85 12.82
C LEU A 202 11.98 -18.01 11.87
N LYS A 203 12.62 -19.07 12.42
CA LYS A 203 12.94 -20.27 11.64
C LYS A 203 11.67 -20.97 11.16
N VAL A 204 10.66 -21.14 12.01
CA VAL A 204 9.37 -21.73 11.62
C VAL A 204 8.73 -20.92 10.48
N LYS A 205 8.71 -19.60 10.56
CA LYS A 205 8.21 -18.74 9.48
C LYS A 205 8.96 -18.98 8.17
N SER A 206 10.29 -19.10 8.22
CA SER A 206 11.12 -19.39 7.04
C SER A 206 10.75 -20.75 6.43
N ASP A 207 10.69 -21.80 7.26
CA ASP A 207 10.37 -23.16 6.82
C ASP A 207 8.95 -23.22 6.20
N VAL A 208 7.98 -22.49 6.76
CA VAL A 208 6.60 -22.37 6.26
C VAL A 208 6.57 -21.70 4.89
N VAL A 209 7.31 -20.60 4.70
CA VAL A 209 7.43 -19.94 3.40
C VAL A 209 8.00 -20.89 2.36
N ASP A 210 9.12 -21.55 2.67
CA ASP A 210 9.78 -22.48 1.75
C ASP A 210 8.87 -23.67 1.40
N ALA A 211 8.10 -24.20 2.36
CA ALA A 211 7.11 -25.24 2.11
C ALA A 211 6.01 -24.78 1.15
N GLY A 212 5.51 -23.54 1.31
CA GLY A 212 4.53 -22.95 0.42
C GLY A 212 5.06 -22.78 -1.01
N LEU A 213 6.28 -22.29 -1.17
CA LEU A 213 6.94 -22.15 -2.48
C LEU A 213 7.10 -23.50 -3.20
N VAL A 214 7.53 -24.53 -2.47
CA VAL A 214 7.65 -25.89 -3.02
C VAL A 214 6.28 -26.44 -3.43
N ARG A 215 5.28 -26.27 -2.56
CA ARG A 215 3.92 -26.78 -2.78
C ARG A 215 3.28 -26.22 -4.05
N HIS A 216 3.49 -24.92 -4.30
CA HIS A 216 2.84 -24.19 -5.37
C HIS A 216 3.75 -23.84 -6.55
N LYS A 217 4.90 -24.52 -6.67
CA LYS A 217 5.92 -24.23 -7.70
C LYS A 217 5.37 -24.01 -9.11
N LYS A 218 4.28 -24.68 -9.47
CA LYS A 218 3.66 -24.58 -10.81
C LYS A 218 2.76 -23.36 -10.99
N ASP A 219 2.39 -22.69 -9.91
CA ASP A 219 1.47 -21.56 -9.89
C ASP A 219 2.20 -20.22 -9.70
N LEU A 220 3.54 -20.20 -9.62
CA LEU A 220 4.33 -19.03 -9.23
C LEU A 220 4.73 -18.13 -10.42
N ASP A 221 4.45 -18.53 -11.66
CA ASP A 221 4.79 -17.74 -12.85
C ASP A 221 3.84 -16.57 -13.09
N ASP A 222 2.64 -16.61 -12.51
CA ASP A 222 1.61 -15.57 -12.63
C ASP A 222 1.37 -14.85 -11.31
N PRO A 223 1.51 -13.50 -11.24
CA PRO A 223 1.38 -12.74 -10.00
C PRO A 223 0.03 -12.88 -9.30
N LEU A 224 -1.09 -12.99 -10.05
CA LEU A 224 -2.40 -13.23 -9.44
C LEU A 224 -2.54 -14.65 -8.89
N SER A 225 -1.92 -15.62 -9.55
CA SER A 225 -1.83 -16.99 -9.01
C SER A 225 -0.98 -17.03 -7.73
N VAL A 226 0.15 -16.32 -7.68
CA VAL A 226 0.95 -16.16 -6.46
C VAL A 226 0.09 -15.60 -5.33
N LEU A 227 -0.66 -14.52 -5.58
CA LEU A 227 -1.57 -13.92 -4.60
C LEU A 227 -2.65 -14.91 -4.15
N ARG A 228 -3.22 -15.71 -5.06
CA ARG A 228 -4.25 -16.72 -4.76
C ARG A 228 -3.71 -17.84 -3.89
N VAL A 229 -2.53 -18.36 -4.21
CA VAL A 229 -2.02 -19.57 -3.56
C VAL A 229 -1.29 -19.30 -2.25
N LEU A 230 -0.66 -18.13 -2.07
CA LEU A 230 0.19 -17.77 -0.92
C LEU A 230 -0.34 -16.59 -0.09
N GLY A 231 -1.31 -15.84 -0.62
CA GLY A 231 -1.76 -14.57 -0.05
C GLY A 231 -2.76 -14.67 1.08
N GLY A 232 -3.51 -13.59 1.25
CA GLY A 232 -4.59 -13.43 2.20
C GLY A 232 -5.67 -12.53 1.63
N ARG A 233 -6.90 -12.58 2.18
CA ARG A 233 -8.01 -11.76 1.68
C ARG A 233 -7.73 -10.27 1.82
N GLU A 234 -7.14 -9.83 2.93
CA GLU A 234 -6.77 -8.44 3.16
C GLU A 234 -5.65 -7.98 2.21
N ILE A 235 -4.69 -8.87 1.90
CA ILE A 235 -3.63 -8.57 0.93
C ILE A 235 -4.24 -8.41 -0.47
N ALA A 236 -5.16 -9.32 -0.86
CA ALA A 236 -5.87 -9.22 -2.13
C ALA A 236 -6.76 -7.97 -2.21
N ALA A 237 -7.43 -7.59 -1.13
CA ALA A 237 -8.19 -6.35 -1.07
C ALA A 237 -7.29 -5.12 -1.24
N MET A 238 -6.11 -5.08 -0.62
CA MET A 238 -5.13 -4.01 -0.86
C MET A 238 -4.69 -3.94 -2.33
N VAL A 239 -4.47 -5.07 -2.99
CA VAL A 239 -4.18 -5.12 -4.44
C VAL A 239 -5.31 -4.46 -5.23
N GLY A 240 -6.55 -4.83 -4.97
CA GLY A 240 -7.73 -4.24 -5.62
C GLY A 240 -7.87 -2.74 -5.36
N ALA A 241 -7.64 -2.30 -4.12
CA ALA A 241 -7.73 -0.88 -3.74
C ALA A 241 -6.64 -0.01 -4.40
N ILE A 242 -5.39 -0.46 -4.41
CA ILE A 242 -4.28 0.26 -5.06
C ILE A 242 -4.53 0.37 -6.57
N ALA A 243 -5.04 -0.69 -7.20
CA ALA A 243 -5.41 -0.67 -8.62
C ALA A 243 -6.59 0.28 -8.89
N SER A 244 -7.61 0.31 -8.04
CA SER A 244 -8.74 1.24 -8.12
C SER A 244 -8.31 2.69 -7.97
N ALA A 245 -7.43 2.98 -7.00
CA ALA A 245 -6.85 4.32 -6.85
C ALA A 245 -6.13 4.77 -8.14
N ARG A 246 -5.41 3.86 -8.81
CA ARG A 246 -4.81 4.13 -10.13
C ARG A 246 -5.86 4.48 -11.17
N ALA A 247 -6.96 3.70 -11.24
CA ALA A 247 -8.04 3.92 -12.18
C ALA A 247 -8.75 5.29 -11.99
N HIS A 248 -8.77 5.78 -10.75
CA HIS A 248 -9.29 7.10 -10.40
C HIS A 248 -8.23 8.22 -10.44
N SER A 249 -6.99 7.92 -10.81
CA SER A 249 -5.85 8.86 -10.76
C SER A 249 -5.59 9.43 -9.35
N ILE A 250 -5.91 8.67 -8.31
CA ILE A 250 -5.69 9.05 -6.92
C ILE A 250 -4.26 8.63 -6.51
N PRO A 251 -3.42 9.57 -6.03
CA PRO A 251 -2.11 9.28 -5.46
C PRO A 251 -2.21 8.32 -4.26
N VAL A 252 -1.26 7.38 -4.12
CA VAL A 252 -1.23 6.39 -3.03
C VAL A 252 0.05 6.50 -2.23
N LEU A 253 -0.05 6.44 -0.89
CA LEU A 253 1.09 6.19 -0.01
C LEU A 253 1.08 4.71 0.42
N LEU A 254 2.11 3.98 0.04
CA LEU A 254 2.33 2.60 0.49
C LEU A 254 2.82 2.62 1.94
N ASP A 255 2.23 1.76 2.76
CA ASP A 255 2.62 1.58 4.16
C ASP A 255 3.83 0.63 4.30
N GLY A 256 3.73 -0.35 5.17
CA GLY A 256 4.79 -1.27 5.53
C GLY A 256 4.99 -2.44 4.56
N PHE A 257 5.64 -3.49 5.08
CA PHE A 257 6.05 -4.66 4.29
C PHE A 257 4.88 -5.38 3.62
N ILE A 258 3.76 -5.55 4.33
CA ILE A 258 2.59 -6.29 3.83
C ILE A 258 1.90 -5.51 2.70
N CYS A 259 1.70 -4.20 2.89
CA CYS A 259 1.17 -3.31 1.84
C CYS A 259 2.09 -3.30 0.61
N SER A 260 3.42 -3.28 0.82
CA SER A 260 4.41 -3.35 -0.25
C SER A 260 4.42 -4.70 -0.96
N ALA A 261 4.11 -5.82 -0.26
CA ALA A 261 3.93 -7.12 -0.90
C ALA A 261 2.66 -7.17 -1.78
N ALA A 262 1.57 -6.53 -1.35
CA ALA A 262 0.39 -6.33 -2.19
C ALA A 262 0.73 -5.50 -3.45
N ALA A 263 1.42 -4.37 -3.29
CA ALA A 263 1.89 -3.54 -4.39
C ALA A 263 2.82 -4.31 -5.36
N ALA A 264 3.65 -5.22 -4.85
CA ALA A 264 4.55 -6.04 -5.66
C ALA A 264 3.80 -6.95 -6.65
N VAL A 265 2.60 -7.43 -6.31
CA VAL A 265 1.75 -8.18 -7.24
C VAL A 265 1.42 -7.32 -8.47
N LEU A 266 0.97 -6.08 -8.26
CA LEU A 266 0.66 -5.14 -9.34
C LEU A 266 1.90 -4.80 -10.17
N TYR A 267 3.03 -4.53 -9.51
CA TYR A 267 4.31 -4.24 -10.17
C TYR A 267 4.77 -5.38 -11.08
N LYS A 268 4.54 -6.63 -10.67
CA LYS A 268 4.88 -7.81 -11.48
C LYS A 268 3.90 -8.05 -12.63
N MET A 269 2.66 -7.58 -12.53
CA MET A 269 1.72 -7.59 -13.64
C MET A 269 2.05 -6.50 -14.67
N ASN A 270 2.42 -5.30 -14.20
CA ASN A 270 2.82 -4.19 -15.05
C ASN A 270 3.79 -3.27 -14.27
N HIS A 271 5.00 -3.07 -14.79
CA HIS A 271 6.04 -2.28 -14.12
C HIS A 271 5.65 -0.82 -13.87
N CYS A 272 4.73 -0.26 -14.68
CA CYS A 272 4.20 1.10 -14.50
C CYS A 272 3.02 1.16 -13.50
N ALA A 273 2.58 0.02 -12.96
CA ALA A 273 1.40 -0.04 -12.08
C ALA A 273 1.52 0.82 -10.82
N LEU A 274 2.74 1.09 -10.37
CA LEU A 274 3.00 1.82 -9.15
C LEU A 274 3.44 3.29 -9.36
N ASP A 275 3.32 3.86 -10.56
CA ASP A 275 3.76 5.25 -10.83
C ASP A 275 2.99 6.28 -10.00
N HIS A 276 1.73 6.00 -9.67
CA HIS A 276 0.89 6.81 -8.79
C HIS A 276 1.17 6.61 -7.29
N THR A 277 2.20 5.83 -6.93
CA THR A 277 2.50 5.52 -5.53
C THR A 277 3.81 6.10 -5.05
N GLN A 278 3.89 6.47 -3.76
CA GLN A 278 5.12 6.73 -3.02
C GLN A 278 5.18 5.82 -1.80
N ALA A 279 6.38 5.46 -1.35
CA ALA A 279 6.52 4.73 -0.08
C ALA A 279 6.46 5.71 1.09
N GLY A 280 5.42 5.62 1.93
CA GLY A 280 5.24 6.52 3.07
C GLY A 280 6.37 6.41 4.10
N HIS A 281 6.83 5.20 4.36
CA HIS A 281 7.95 4.96 5.27
C HIS A 281 8.70 3.67 4.95
N VAL A 282 9.87 3.47 5.56
CA VAL A 282 10.48 2.16 5.69
C VAL A 282 10.19 1.60 7.08
N SER A 283 9.56 0.43 7.12
CA SER A 283 9.31 -0.31 8.36
C SER A 283 10.61 -0.95 8.86
N ALA A 284 10.76 -1.08 10.19
CA ALA A 284 11.81 -1.88 10.81
C ALA A 284 11.59 -3.40 10.66
N GLU A 285 10.54 -3.85 9.99
CA GLU A 285 10.39 -5.24 9.56
C GLU A 285 11.47 -5.56 8.50
N GLY A 286 12.30 -6.59 8.76
CA GLY A 286 13.62 -6.75 8.14
C GLY A 286 13.67 -6.74 6.62
N ALA A 287 12.67 -7.31 5.94
CA ALA A 287 12.67 -7.39 4.47
C ALA A 287 12.03 -6.16 3.77
N HIS A 288 11.51 -5.17 4.50
CA HIS A 288 10.80 -4.05 3.87
C HIS A 288 11.73 -3.16 3.04
N ALA A 289 12.93 -2.84 3.54
CA ALA A 289 13.90 -2.05 2.78
C ALA A 289 14.30 -2.75 1.47
N GLN A 290 14.49 -4.08 1.51
CA GLN A 290 14.73 -4.89 0.31
C GLN A 290 13.54 -4.86 -0.65
N MET A 291 12.31 -4.96 -0.15
CA MET A 291 11.09 -4.86 -0.96
C MET A 291 11.01 -3.52 -1.68
N LEU A 292 11.19 -2.41 -0.96
CA LEU A 292 11.18 -1.06 -1.55
C LEU A 292 12.26 -0.91 -2.64
N SER A 293 13.46 -1.47 -2.42
CA SER A 293 14.52 -1.49 -3.44
C SER A 293 14.09 -2.26 -4.71
N LYS A 294 13.40 -3.40 -4.55
CA LYS A 294 12.87 -4.19 -5.70
C LYS A 294 11.77 -3.45 -6.46
N LEU A 295 10.99 -2.61 -5.76
CA LEU A 295 9.94 -1.78 -6.34
C LEU A 295 10.46 -0.43 -6.88
N GLY A 296 11.74 -0.12 -6.71
CA GLY A 296 12.32 1.17 -7.11
C GLY A 296 11.75 2.35 -6.30
N LYS A 297 11.30 2.12 -5.05
CA LYS A 297 10.68 3.14 -4.19
C LYS A 297 11.63 3.61 -3.10
N LYS A 298 11.72 4.94 -2.93
CA LYS A 298 12.43 5.57 -1.81
C LYS A 298 11.43 5.94 -0.71
N PRO A 299 11.65 5.55 0.56
CA PRO A 299 10.73 5.90 1.64
C PRO A 299 10.82 7.38 2.00
N LEU A 300 9.66 7.99 2.31
CA LEU A 300 9.57 9.38 2.80
C LEU A 300 10.04 9.49 4.25
N LEU A 301 9.75 8.48 5.09
CA LEU A 301 10.06 8.48 6.52
C LEU A 301 10.86 7.24 6.94
N MET A 302 11.76 7.42 7.92
CA MET A 302 12.60 6.38 8.52
C MET A 302 12.56 6.53 10.05
N LEU A 303 11.43 6.17 10.68
CA LEU A 303 11.18 6.36 12.12
C LEU A 303 11.27 5.07 12.94
N GLY A 304 11.66 3.94 12.33
CA GLY A 304 11.73 2.65 13.00
C GLY A 304 10.37 2.03 13.36
N LEU A 305 9.30 2.47 12.71
CA LEU A 305 7.95 1.90 12.89
C LEU A 305 7.89 0.46 12.38
N ARG A 306 7.10 -0.39 13.05
CA ARG A 306 6.83 -1.77 12.63
C ARG A 306 5.43 -2.25 13.05
N LEU A 307 4.46 -1.33 13.15
CA LEU A 307 3.11 -1.66 13.60
C LEU A 307 2.23 -2.19 12.46
N GLY A 308 2.35 -1.64 11.25
CA GLY A 308 1.40 -1.84 10.17
C GLY A 308 0.20 -0.88 10.29
N GLU A 309 -0.99 -1.35 9.96
CA GLU A 309 -2.27 -0.63 10.09
C GLU A 309 -2.37 0.64 9.24
N GLY A 310 -1.47 0.87 8.27
CA GLY A 310 -1.39 2.13 7.53
C GLY A 310 -0.70 3.26 8.29
N SER A 311 -0.13 2.97 9.48
CA SER A 311 0.33 4.00 10.43
C SER A 311 1.52 4.81 9.93
N GLY A 312 2.49 4.18 9.27
CA GLY A 312 3.64 4.88 8.73
C GLY A 312 3.28 5.77 7.54
N ALA A 313 2.42 5.27 6.66
CA ALA A 313 1.90 6.03 5.53
C ALA A 313 1.03 7.22 5.98
N ALA A 314 0.21 7.04 7.03
CA ALA A 314 -0.60 8.14 7.58
C ALA A 314 0.25 9.30 8.11
N LEU A 315 1.39 9.02 8.74
CA LEU A 315 2.35 10.08 9.13
C LEU A 315 2.89 10.84 7.92
N ALA A 316 3.15 10.14 6.81
CA ALA A 316 3.68 10.74 5.59
C ALA A 316 2.67 11.64 4.86
N ILE A 317 1.36 11.57 5.15
CA ILE A 317 0.35 12.50 4.60
C ILE A 317 0.78 13.94 4.86
N ASN A 318 1.28 14.27 6.06
CA ASN A 318 1.68 15.63 6.39
C ASN A 318 2.91 16.10 5.60
N ILE A 319 3.77 15.18 5.16
CA ILE A 319 4.89 15.50 4.27
C ILE A 319 4.36 15.86 2.88
N VAL A 320 3.40 15.08 2.35
CA VAL A 320 2.75 15.40 1.07
C VAL A 320 1.99 16.73 1.16
N LYS A 321 1.24 16.97 2.26
CA LYS A 321 0.59 18.27 2.51
C LYS A 321 1.58 19.43 2.48
N SER A 322 2.76 19.25 3.08
CA SER A 322 3.82 20.27 3.08
C SER A 322 4.35 20.51 1.67
N ALA A 323 4.57 19.45 0.87
CA ALA A 323 5.00 19.58 -0.52
C ALA A 323 3.96 20.32 -1.39
N VAL A 324 2.68 19.95 -1.22
CA VAL A 324 1.53 20.62 -1.87
C VAL A 324 1.45 22.10 -1.47
N ALA A 325 1.58 22.41 -0.18
CA ALA A 325 1.54 23.79 0.32
C ALA A 325 2.69 24.63 -0.24
N CYS A 326 3.91 24.06 -0.31
CA CYS A 326 5.05 24.77 -0.91
C CYS A 326 4.83 25.05 -2.39
N LEU A 327 4.44 24.04 -3.18
CA LEU A 327 4.26 24.19 -4.62
C LEU A 327 3.12 25.16 -4.96
N SER A 328 2.01 25.13 -4.22
CA SER A 328 0.82 25.94 -4.51
C SER A 328 0.87 27.31 -3.85
N GLY A 329 1.42 27.41 -2.63
CA GLY A 329 1.29 28.60 -1.77
C GLY A 329 2.48 29.54 -1.81
N MET A 330 3.68 29.07 -2.21
CA MET A 330 4.84 29.98 -2.36
C MET A 330 4.64 30.94 -3.52
N ALA A 331 5.09 32.20 -3.32
CA ALA A 331 5.14 33.17 -4.40
C ALA A 331 6.24 32.80 -5.44
N THR A 332 5.99 33.10 -6.70
CA THR A 332 7.02 33.14 -7.74
C THR A 332 7.86 34.40 -7.61
N PHE A 333 9.03 34.44 -8.21
CA PHE A 333 9.86 35.65 -8.23
C PHE A 333 9.12 36.86 -8.84
N SER A 334 8.30 36.65 -9.87
CA SER A 334 7.48 37.71 -10.47
C SER A 334 6.36 38.19 -9.54
N GLU A 335 5.70 37.29 -8.80
CA GLU A 335 4.67 37.62 -7.81
C GLU A 335 5.26 38.38 -6.61
N ALA A 336 6.46 38.01 -6.15
CA ALA A 336 7.12 38.66 -5.01
C ALA A 336 7.58 40.10 -5.34
N ILE A 337 7.94 40.42 -6.58
CA ILE A 337 8.33 41.79 -7.00
C ILE A 337 7.14 42.74 -6.87
N PHE A 338 5.93 42.32 -7.20
CA PHE A 338 4.73 43.13 -7.06
C PHE A 338 4.35 43.46 -5.61
N LEU A 339 4.79 42.70 -4.63
CA LEU A 339 4.58 42.97 -3.20
C LEU A 339 5.48 44.08 -2.65
N HIS A 340 6.52 44.53 -3.37
CA HIS A 340 7.41 45.61 -3.00
C HIS A 340 7.01 46.98 -3.61
N GLU A 341 6.10 46.99 -4.59
CA GLU A 341 5.61 48.21 -5.25
C GLU A 341 4.24 48.72 -4.73
N SER A 342 3.66 48.04 -3.76
CA SER A 342 2.40 48.38 -3.11
C SER A 342 2.56 48.87 -1.67
#